data_558d299caac0bda8164b565183b48ff8
#
_entry.id   558d299caac0bda8164b565183b48ff8
#
_cell.length_a   1.000
_cell.length_b   1.000
_cell.length_c   1.000
_cell.angle_alpha   90.00
_cell.angle_beta   90.00
_cell.angle_gamma   90.00
#
_symmetry.space_group_name_H-M   'P 1'
#
loop_
_entity.id
_entity.type
_entity.pdbx_description
1 polymer ?
#
loop_
_entity_poly.entity_id
_entity_poly.type
_entity_poly.pdbx_seq_one_letter_code
_entity_poly.pdbx_strand_id
1 'polypeptide(L)'
;MKKMMGNYSGKLQQLLCLLICVLMVMAVSIRRDGKVAGRYVNQPQTVSPKTEPMAVLEDGSVQLNTTELGKDIVGYGGIVPLEITLQDGRVKSIRALANSESPDFFKEASALLSKWNGKTIEDAQKMKVDAVSGATFSSKAII
;
A
#
# COMPACT_ATOMS: atom_id res chain seq x y z
N MET A 1 -35.36 62.37 -11.68
CA MET A 1 -34.06 61.71 -11.78
C MET A 1 -33.73 60.85 -10.56
N LYS A 2 -34.54 59.86 -10.19
CA LYS A 2 -34.32 59.07 -8.95
C LYS A 2 -34.60 57.55 -9.09
N LYS A 3 -34.58 57.02 -10.31
CA LYS A 3 -34.99 55.61 -10.55
C LYS A 3 -33.95 54.73 -11.26
N MET A 4 -32.74 55.28 -11.51
CA MET A 4 -31.71 54.49 -12.21
C MET A 4 -30.57 53.97 -11.33
N MET A 5 -30.47 54.37 -10.06
CA MET A 5 -29.37 53.97 -9.18
C MET A 5 -29.60 52.63 -8.44
N GLY A 6 -30.86 52.11 -8.46
CA GLY A 6 -31.19 50.87 -7.70
C GLY A 6 -30.75 49.55 -8.38
N ASN A 7 -30.52 49.54 -9.67
CA ASN A 7 -30.30 48.30 -10.42
C ASN A 7 -28.79 47.92 -10.59
N TYR A 8 -27.90 48.86 -10.37
CA TYR A 8 -26.48 48.59 -10.44
C TYR A 8 -25.92 47.95 -9.15
N SER A 9 -26.52 48.30 -8.01
CA SER A 9 -26.14 47.73 -6.72
C SER A 9 -26.39 46.20 -6.67
N GLY A 10 -27.54 45.73 -7.16
CA GLY A 10 -27.87 44.31 -7.17
C GLY A 10 -26.99 43.47 -8.12
N LYS A 11 -26.72 44.04 -9.31
CA LYS A 11 -25.82 43.40 -10.28
C LYS A 11 -24.38 43.35 -9.80
N LEU A 12 -23.92 44.42 -9.15
CA LEU A 12 -22.58 44.48 -8.55
C LEU A 12 -22.42 43.46 -7.44
N GLN A 13 -23.46 43.33 -6.61
CA GLN A 13 -23.48 42.35 -5.51
C GLN A 13 -23.52 40.90 -6.02
N GLN A 14 -24.27 40.61 -7.10
CA GLN A 14 -24.25 39.30 -7.75
C GLN A 14 -22.89 38.99 -8.38
N LEU A 15 -22.26 39.96 -9.04
CA LEU A 15 -20.92 39.80 -9.58
C LEU A 15 -19.88 39.53 -8.49
N LEU A 16 -19.99 40.21 -7.37
CA LEU A 16 -19.10 40.04 -6.23
C LEU A 16 -19.25 38.64 -5.61
N CYS A 17 -20.50 38.14 -5.46
CA CYS A 17 -20.78 36.77 -5.00
C CYS A 17 -20.21 35.72 -5.93
N LEU A 18 -20.38 35.89 -7.26
CA LEU A 18 -19.81 34.95 -8.24
C LEU A 18 -18.27 34.96 -8.19
N LEU A 19 -17.65 36.12 -8.00
CA LEU A 19 -16.19 36.24 -7.90
C LEU A 19 -15.65 35.57 -6.65
N ILE A 20 -16.35 35.68 -5.53
CA ILE A 20 -16.03 34.98 -4.27
C ILE A 20 -16.19 33.47 -4.42
N CYS A 21 -17.26 32.99 -5.08
CA CYS A 21 -17.45 31.56 -5.36
C CYS A 21 -16.35 30.99 -6.24
N VAL A 22 -15.94 31.71 -7.30
CA VAL A 22 -14.85 31.29 -8.20
C VAL A 22 -13.54 31.25 -7.43
N LEU A 23 -13.24 32.23 -6.58
CA LEU A 23 -12.06 32.24 -5.73
C LEU A 23 -12.04 31.09 -4.71
N MET A 24 -13.20 30.76 -4.13
CA MET A 24 -13.33 29.61 -3.23
C MET A 24 -13.06 28.28 -3.96
N VAL A 25 -13.62 28.09 -5.17
CA VAL A 25 -13.39 26.91 -5.98
C VAL A 25 -11.91 26.79 -6.39
N MET A 26 -11.29 27.93 -6.79
CA MET A 26 -9.86 27.96 -7.11
C MET A 26 -8.99 27.63 -5.89
N ALA A 27 -9.32 28.14 -4.71
CA ALA A 27 -8.59 27.85 -3.48
C ALA A 27 -8.65 26.36 -3.09
N VAL A 28 -9.77 25.69 -3.37
CA VAL A 28 -9.93 24.23 -3.14
C VAL A 28 -9.13 23.45 -4.17
N SER A 29 -9.10 23.89 -5.44
CA SER A 29 -8.32 23.24 -6.48
C SER A 29 -6.80 23.34 -6.24
N ILE A 30 -6.32 24.48 -5.76
CA ILE A 30 -4.89 24.69 -5.46
C ILE A 30 -4.43 23.82 -4.27
N ARG A 31 -5.35 23.45 -3.36
CA ARG A 31 -5.02 22.53 -2.25
C ARG A 31 -4.93 21.05 -2.68
N ARG A 32 -5.42 20.70 -3.87
CA ARG A 32 -5.30 19.34 -4.42
C ARG A 32 -3.99 19.08 -5.14
N ASP A 33 -3.30 20.13 -5.60
CA ASP A 33 -2.00 20.02 -6.25
C ASP A 33 -0.83 20.30 -5.31
N GLY A 34 -1.01 20.07 -4.02
CA GLY A 34 0.09 20.01 -3.07
C GLY A 34 1.03 18.90 -3.48
N LYS A 35 1.91 19.18 -4.45
CA LYS A 35 3.16 18.44 -4.63
C LYS A 35 3.84 18.38 -3.28
N VAL A 36 3.70 17.25 -2.63
CA VAL A 36 4.62 16.86 -1.57
C VAL A 36 5.95 16.62 -2.27
N ALA A 37 6.71 17.70 -2.44
CA ALA A 37 8.12 17.61 -2.80
C ALA A 37 8.76 16.64 -1.81
N GLY A 38 9.29 15.54 -2.35
CA GLY A 38 9.90 14.47 -1.59
C GLY A 38 10.90 14.99 -0.59
N ARG A 39 10.53 14.98 0.66
CA ARG A 39 11.47 14.90 1.74
C ARG A 39 11.56 13.42 2.04
N TYR A 40 12.55 12.75 1.47
CA TYR A 40 13.03 11.47 1.98
C TYR A 40 13.56 11.71 3.40
N VAL A 41 12.63 11.77 4.33
CA VAL A 41 12.96 11.56 5.72
C VAL A 41 13.04 10.05 5.85
N ASN A 42 14.26 9.52 5.93
CA ASN A 42 14.54 8.23 6.53
C ASN A 42 14.07 8.28 7.99
N GLN A 43 12.77 8.24 8.20
CA GLN A 43 12.22 7.80 9.47
C GLN A 43 12.10 6.30 9.36
N PRO A 44 12.71 5.55 10.29
CA PRO A 44 12.27 4.18 10.51
C PRO A 44 10.78 4.30 10.85
N GLN A 45 9.92 3.95 9.92
CA GLN A 45 8.52 3.75 10.24
C GLN A 45 8.52 2.57 11.21
N THR A 46 8.46 2.89 12.48
CA THR A 46 7.91 2.00 13.48
C THR A 46 6.42 1.87 13.13
N VAL A 47 6.15 1.11 12.09
CA VAL A 47 4.82 0.55 11.89
C VAL A 47 4.69 -0.45 13.01
N SER A 48 4.08 -0.04 14.11
CA SER A 48 3.48 -1.00 15.04
C SER A 48 2.68 -1.94 14.16
N PRO A 49 2.91 -3.26 14.22
CA PRO A 49 2.13 -4.20 13.44
C PRO A 49 0.70 -4.12 13.96
N LYS A 50 -0.14 -3.32 13.30
CA LYS A 50 -1.57 -3.45 13.47
C LYS A 50 -1.88 -4.79 12.83
N THR A 51 -2.04 -5.79 13.67
CA THR A 51 -2.19 -7.20 13.34
C THR A 51 -3.60 -7.46 12.79
N GLU A 52 -3.98 -6.70 11.77
CA GLU A 52 -5.13 -7.08 10.97
C GLU A 52 -4.63 -8.04 9.89
N PRO A 53 -5.13 -9.28 9.87
CA PRO A 53 -4.65 -10.28 8.92
C PRO A 53 -4.95 -9.93 7.47
N MET A 54 -5.89 -9.01 7.24
CA MET A 54 -6.30 -8.57 5.90
C MET A 54 -6.69 -7.10 5.91
N ALA A 55 -6.21 -6.35 4.94
CA ALA A 55 -6.58 -4.95 4.69
C ALA A 55 -6.88 -4.75 3.20
N VAL A 56 -7.88 -3.92 2.90
CA VAL A 56 -8.16 -3.46 1.54
C VAL A 56 -7.56 -2.07 1.39
N LEU A 57 -6.73 -1.89 0.37
CA LEU A 57 -6.06 -0.64 0.09
C LEU A 57 -6.94 0.27 -0.79
N GLU A 58 -6.59 1.56 -0.87
CA GLU A 58 -7.34 2.56 -1.64
C GLU A 58 -7.40 2.25 -3.15
N ASP A 59 -6.41 1.52 -3.67
CA ASP A 59 -6.36 1.08 -5.07
C ASP A 59 -7.17 -0.20 -5.35
N GLY A 60 -7.92 -0.69 -4.35
CA GLY A 60 -8.72 -1.91 -4.44
C GLY A 60 -7.91 -3.20 -4.29
N SER A 61 -6.60 -3.12 -4.09
CA SER A 61 -5.79 -4.30 -3.79
C SER A 61 -6.03 -4.77 -2.35
N VAL A 62 -5.83 -6.07 -2.11
CA VAL A 62 -5.98 -6.69 -0.80
C VAL A 62 -4.61 -7.07 -0.29
N GLN A 63 -4.28 -6.62 0.91
CA GLN A 63 -3.05 -6.93 1.60
C GLN A 63 -3.31 -7.94 2.70
N LEU A 64 -2.58 -9.07 2.68
CA LEU A 64 -2.64 -10.14 3.67
C LEU A 64 -1.35 -10.16 4.47
N ASN A 65 -1.48 -10.23 5.78
CA ASN A 65 -0.36 -10.40 6.70
C ASN A 65 -0.42 -11.82 7.28
N THR A 66 0.63 -12.61 7.07
CA THR A 66 0.66 -14.02 7.47
C THR A 66 1.23 -14.25 8.88
N THR A 67 1.50 -13.21 9.66
CA THR A 67 2.11 -13.35 11.00
C THR A 67 1.36 -14.35 11.88
N GLU A 68 0.03 -14.25 11.94
CA GLU A 68 -0.79 -15.16 12.73
C GLU A 68 -1.09 -16.47 11.99
N LEU A 69 -1.23 -16.41 10.67
CA LEU A 69 -1.56 -17.57 9.82
C LEU A 69 -0.38 -18.53 9.72
N GLY A 70 0.85 -18.01 9.67
CA GLY A 70 2.07 -18.79 9.53
C GLY A 70 2.84 -19.03 10.83
N LYS A 71 2.26 -18.77 12.00
CA LYS A 71 2.95 -18.85 13.29
C LYS A 71 3.53 -20.23 13.63
N ASP A 72 2.96 -21.28 13.07
CA ASP A 72 3.40 -22.66 13.27
C ASP A 72 4.44 -23.11 12.22
N ILE A 73 4.73 -22.26 11.24
CA ILE A 73 5.70 -22.51 10.18
C ILE A 73 6.98 -21.72 10.51
N VAL A 74 8.03 -22.46 10.88
CA VAL A 74 9.29 -21.88 11.34
C VAL A 74 10.42 -22.17 10.36
N GLY A 75 11.23 -21.15 10.09
CA GLY A 75 12.49 -21.27 9.39
C GLY A 75 13.64 -21.63 10.33
N TYR A 76 14.84 -21.19 10.00
CA TYR A 76 16.02 -21.41 10.83
C TYR A 76 16.04 -20.49 12.06
N GLY A 77 15.73 -19.22 11.87
CA GLY A 77 15.76 -18.19 12.92
C GLY A 77 14.40 -17.94 13.59
N GLY A 78 13.35 -18.61 13.14
CA GLY A 78 12.00 -18.45 13.67
C GLY A 78 10.94 -18.33 12.57
N ILE A 79 9.81 -17.69 12.89
CA ILE A 79 8.77 -17.42 11.92
C ILE A 79 9.23 -16.40 10.88
N VAL A 80 8.79 -16.57 9.64
CA VAL A 80 9.01 -15.61 8.54
C VAL A 80 7.66 -15.03 8.13
N PRO A 81 7.21 -13.94 8.76
CA PRO A 81 5.96 -13.32 8.38
C PRO A 81 6.06 -12.74 6.96
N LEU A 82 5.03 -12.96 6.16
CA LEU A 82 4.93 -12.46 4.82
C LEU A 82 3.78 -11.45 4.70
N GLU A 83 3.95 -10.50 3.83
CA GLU A 83 2.90 -9.63 3.36
C GLU A 83 2.64 -9.94 1.90
N ILE A 84 1.42 -10.39 1.61
CA ILE A 84 0.99 -10.76 0.27
C ILE A 84 0.02 -9.70 -0.22
N THR A 85 0.32 -9.08 -1.35
CA THR A 85 -0.59 -8.14 -2.01
C THR A 85 -1.27 -8.84 -3.17
N LEU A 86 -2.60 -8.85 -3.15
CA LEU A 86 -3.44 -9.36 -4.21
C LEU A 86 -4.08 -8.22 -4.98
N GLN A 87 -4.16 -8.35 -6.29
CA GLN A 87 -4.91 -7.44 -7.15
C GLN A 87 -5.62 -8.24 -8.25
N ASP A 88 -6.89 -7.97 -8.47
CA ASP A 88 -7.73 -8.65 -9.48
C ASP A 88 -7.67 -10.18 -9.36
N GLY A 89 -7.67 -10.71 -8.12
CA GLY A 89 -7.60 -12.14 -7.84
C GLY A 89 -6.24 -12.80 -8.12
N ARG A 90 -5.19 -12.00 -8.31
CA ARG A 90 -3.83 -12.47 -8.57
C ARG A 90 -2.85 -11.93 -7.53
N VAL A 91 -1.79 -12.68 -7.33
CA VAL A 91 -0.66 -12.24 -6.50
C VAL A 91 0.07 -11.10 -7.23
N LYS A 92 -0.01 -9.89 -6.71
CA LYS A 92 0.72 -8.73 -7.22
C LYS A 92 2.17 -8.76 -6.75
N SER A 93 2.36 -9.00 -5.45
CA SER A 93 3.69 -9.09 -4.84
C SER A 93 3.63 -9.82 -3.51
N ILE A 94 4.75 -10.42 -3.13
CA ILE A 94 4.96 -10.97 -1.80
C ILE A 94 6.25 -10.37 -1.25
N ARG A 95 6.24 -9.90 -0.02
CA ARG A 95 7.42 -9.43 0.68
C ARG A 95 7.51 -10.05 2.07
N ALA A 96 8.70 -10.31 2.52
CA ALA A 96 8.92 -10.72 3.91
C ALA A 96 8.91 -9.50 4.81
N LEU A 97 8.27 -9.65 5.96
CA LEU A 97 8.32 -8.69 7.06
C LEU A 97 9.56 -8.94 7.92
N ALA A 98 9.74 -8.14 8.96
CA ALA A 98 10.85 -8.31 9.89
C ALA A 98 10.87 -9.74 10.46
N ASN A 99 12.00 -10.41 10.34
CA ASN A 99 12.22 -11.78 10.80
C ASN A 99 13.63 -11.93 11.37
N SER A 100 13.91 -13.08 11.99
CA SER A 100 15.20 -13.38 12.63
C SER A 100 16.04 -14.39 11.83
N GLU A 101 15.74 -14.57 10.56
CA GLU A 101 16.54 -15.43 9.69
C GLU A 101 17.96 -14.88 9.48
N SER A 102 18.91 -15.79 9.22
CA SER A 102 20.28 -15.40 8.87
C SER A 102 20.30 -14.65 7.53
N PRO A 103 20.82 -13.42 7.46
CA PRO A 103 20.68 -12.55 6.30
C PRO A 103 21.16 -13.19 4.98
N ASP A 104 22.27 -13.92 4.99
CA ASP A 104 22.85 -14.52 3.80
C ASP A 104 21.94 -15.64 3.25
N PHE A 105 21.48 -16.56 4.08
CA PHE A 105 20.59 -17.65 3.68
C PHE A 105 19.22 -17.13 3.32
N PHE A 106 18.71 -16.15 4.06
CA PHE A 106 17.42 -15.56 3.77
C PHE A 106 17.40 -14.79 2.45
N LYS A 107 18.49 -14.12 2.09
CA LYS A 107 18.64 -13.45 0.80
C LYS A 107 18.44 -14.44 -0.37
N GLU A 108 19.01 -15.64 -0.27
CA GLU A 108 18.84 -16.67 -1.30
C GLU A 108 17.40 -17.21 -1.30
N ALA A 109 16.83 -17.52 -0.14
CA ALA A 109 15.47 -18.00 -0.03
C ALA A 109 14.43 -16.97 -0.51
N SER A 110 14.67 -15.68 -0.26
CA SER A 110 13.74 -14.59 -0.62
C SER A 110 13.54 -14.46 -2.13
N ALA A 111 14.43 -14.96 -2.96
CA ALA A 111 14.24 -15.02 -4.41
C ALA A 111 13.01 -15.87 -4.81
N LEU A 112 12.57 -16.80 -3.95
CA LEU A 112 11.38 -17.59 -4.16
C LEU A 112 10.11 -16.73 -4.16
N LEU A 113 10.07 -15.64 -3.39
CA LEU A 113 8.88 -14.80 -3.22
C LEU A 113 8.30 -14.29 -4.54
N SER A 114 9.15 -14.07 -5.53
CA SER A 114 8.72 -13.60 -6.86
C SER A 114 8.07 -14.68 -7.73
N LYS A 115 8.20 -15.96 -7.39
CA LYS A 115 7.68 -17.07 -8.21
C LYS A 115 6.16 -17.09 -8.31
N TRP A 116 5.48 -16.54 -7.31
CA TRP A 116 4.02 -16.48 -7.29
C TRP A 116 3.44 -15.23 -7.96
N ASN A 117 4.27 -14.23 -8.31
CA ASN A 117 3.79 -13.00 -8.91
C ASN A 117 3.01 -13.28 -10.22
N GLY A 118 1.85 -12.65 -10.35
CA GLY A 118 0.94 -12.79 -11.48
C GLY A 118 0.09 -14.07 -11.48
N LYS A 119 0.33 -15.01 -10.55
CA LYS A 119 -0.46 -16.23 -10.43
C LYS A 119 -1.81 -15.94 -9.78
N THR A 120 -2.84 -16.70 -10.17
CA THR A 120 -4.09 -16.72 -9.42
C THR A 120 -3.87 -17.42 -8.07
N ILE A 121 -4.78 -17.20 -7.13
CA ILE A 121 -4.71 -17.87 -5.82
C ILE A 121 -4.73 -19.39 -5.99
N GLU A 122 -5.59 -19.89 -6.89
CA GLU A 122 -5.71 -21.33 -7.17
C GLU A 122 -4.44 -21.92 -7.78
N ASP A 123 -3.81 -21.20 -8.73
CA ASP A 123 -2.55 -21.64 -9.32
C ASP A 123 -1.43 -21.59 -8.30
N ALA A 124 -1.37 -20.53 -7.49
CA ALA A 124 -0.38 -20.37 -6.43
C ALA A 124 -0.41 -21.53 -5.43
N GLN A 125 -1.61 -21.97 -5.02
CA GLN A 125 -1.78 -23.12 -4.10
C GLN A 125 -1.33 -24.46 -4.69
N LYS A 126 -1.43 -24.61 -6.02
CA LYS A 126 -1.05 -25.86 -6.71
C LYS A 126 0.43 -25.89 -7.10
N MET A 127 1.13 -24.74 -7.00
CA MET A 127 2.53 -24.67 -7.36
C MET A 127 3.38 -25.51 -6.41
N LYS A 128 4.22 -26.36 -7.01
CA LYS A 128 5.31 -27.02 -6.30
C LYS A 128 6.56 -26.17 -6.46
N VAL A 129 7.08 -25.68 -5.37
CA VAL A 129 8.28 -24.86 -5.33
C VAL A 129 9.33 -25.57 -4.51
N ASP A 130 10.49 -25.84 -5.11
CA ASP A 130 11.61 -26.46 -4.43
C ASP A 130 12.35 -25.46 -3.55
N ALA A 131 12.78 -25.91 -2.39
CA ALA A 131 13.62 -25.13 -1.50
C ALA A 131 14.99 -24.85 -2.14
N VAL A 132 15.56 -23.69 -1.84
CA VAL A 132 16.90 -23.32 -2.29
C VAL A 132 17.93 -24.16 -1.54
N SER A 133 18.86 -24.75 -2.28
CA SER A 133 19.96 -25.52 -1.70
C SER A 133 20.83 -24.61 -0.83
N GLY A 134 21.13 -25.05 0.38
CA GLY A 134 21.85 -24.22 1.36
C GLY A 134 20.93 -23.37 2.24
N ALA A 135 19.76 -22.95 1.75
CA ALA A 135 18.78 -22.15 2.48
C ALA A 135 17.46 -22.91 2.73
N THR A 136 17.54 -24.21 2.95
CA THR A 136 16.37 -25.11 2.98
C THR A 136 15.36 -24.73 4.06
N PHE A 137 15.79 -24.40 5.26
CA PHE A 137 14.90 -24.06 6.37
C PHE A 137 14.19 -22.71 6.11
N SER A 138 14.93 -21.68 5.72
CA SER A 138 14.36 -20.38 5.35
C SER A 138 13.40 -20.50 4.16
N SER A 139 13.71 -21.37 3.18
CA SER A 139 12.83 -21.64 2.05
C SER A 139 11.51 -22.28 2.48
N LYS A 140 11.55 -23.25 3.41
CA LYS A 140 10.34 -23.89 3.95
C LYS A 140 9.43 -22.94 4.71
N ALA A 141 10.00 -21.88 5.30
CA ALA A 141 9.21 -20.87 5.97
C ALA A 141 8.51 -19.92 4.99
N ILE A 142 8.88 -19.93 3.71
CA ILE A 142 8.30 -19.11 2.63
C ILE A 142 7.29 -19.92 1.79
N ILE A 143 7.55 -21.20 1.56
CA ILE A 143 6.73 -22.10 0.73
C ILE A 143 5.48 -22.54 1.48
#